data_4c3a25a6fdd51c4c27eb98366eaa108c
#
_entry.id   4c3a25a6fdd51c4c27eb98366eaa108c
#
_cell.length_a   1.000
_cell.length_b   1.000
_cell.length_c   1.000
_cell.angle_alpha   90.00
_cell.angle_beta   90.00
_cell.angle_gamma   90.00
#
_symmetry.space_group_name_H-M   'P 1'
#
loop_
_entity.id
_entity.type
_entity.pdbx_description
1 polymer ?
#
loop_
_entity_poly.entity_id
_entity_poly.type
_entity_poly.pdbx_seq_one_letter_code
_entity_poly.pdbx_strand_id
1 'polypeptide(L)'
;MTKIEIKTIWGDIIFTHEKENNTVKDTLQEAVKSGANLYGANLYGANLYGANLRGADLGGANLRGANLCGADLGEEWGKLEKNTDIFIAGPLGSRNGYTTFFHTDKGIFVQCGCFRGTLDEFVAKVKETHNDNEHARNYLAIAEFVKQKYQ
;
A
#
# COMPACT_ATOMS: atom_id res chain seq x y z
N MET A 1 6.70 -5.26 28.75
CA MET A 1 7.01 -4.72 27.40
C MET A 1 6.64 -5.73 26.33
N THR A 2 6.02 -5.27 25.30
CA THR A 2 5.64 -6.11 24.16
C THR A 2 6.50 -5.71 22.96
N LYS A 3 7.31 -6.64 22.49
CA LYS A 3 8.16 -6.45 21.30
C LYS A 3 7.41 -6.92 20.06
N ILE A 4 7.30 -6.07 19.03
CA ILE A 4 6.70 -6.42 17.75
C ILE A 4 7.69 -6.12 16.63
N GLU A 5 7.80 -7.06 15.71
CA GLU A 5 8.64 -6.96 14.51
C GLU A 5 7.76 -6.83 13.28
N ILE A 6 8.04 -5.86 12.43
CA ILE A 6 7.51 -5.79 11.08
C ILE A 6 8.50 -6.48 10.16
N LYS A 7 8.02 -7.46 9.39
CA LYS A 7 8.84 -8.25 8.48
C LYS A 7 8.36 -8.07 7.05
N THR A 8 9.25 -8.34 6.11
CA THR A 8 8.88 -8.48 4.71
C THR A 8 8.06 -9.76 4.50
N ILE A 9 7.41 -9.85 3.33
CA ILE A 9 6.75 -11.09 2.88
C ILE A 9 7.74 -12.26 2.72
N TRP A 10 9.05 -11.99 2.71
CA TRP A 10 10.13 -12.99 2.63
C TRP A 10 10.71 -13.35 4.00
N GLY A 11 10.27 -12.68 5.07
CA GLY A 11 10.67 -12.97 6.44
C GLY A 11 11.78 -12.09 7.04
N ASP A 12 12.32 -11.17 6.25
CA ASP A 12 13.35 -10.23 6.74
C ASP A 12 12.75 -9.19 7.67
N ILE A 13 13.43 -8.87 8.76
CA ILE A 13 12.96 -7.85 9.71
C ILE A 13 13.23 -6.47 9.13
N ILE A 14 12.16 -5.68 8.96
CA ILE A 14 12.23 -4.29 8.53
C ILE A 14 12.39 -3.36 9.74
N PHE A 15 11.60 -3.59 10.78
CA PHE A 15 11.51 -2.69 11.92
C PHE A 15 11.10 -3.45 13.17
N THR A 16 11.65 -3.02 14.30
CA THR A 16 11.31 -3.58 15.61
C THR A 16 10.97 -2.45 16.57
N HIS A 17 9.87 -2.59 17.29
CA HIS A 17 9.48 -1.64 18.33
C HIS A 17 9.02 -2.38 19.57
N GLU A 18 9.40 -1.86 20.72
CA GLU A 18 9.06 -2.43 22.01
C GLU A 18 8.51 -1.33 22.93
N LYS A 19 7.30 -1.55 23.41
CA LYS A 19 6.68 -0.69 24.41
C LYS A 19 5.63 -1.44 25.21
N GLU A 20 5.15 -0.86 26.28
CA GLU A 20 4.03 -1.43 27.04
C GLU A 20 2.75 -1.43 26.17
N ASN A 21 2.05 -2.55 26.16
CA ASN A 21 0.82 -2.75 25.37
C ASN A 21 0.98 -2.41 23.87
N ASN A 22 2.14 -2.72 23.30
CA ASN A 22 2.45 -2.43 21.89
C ASN A 22 1.51 -3.19 20.96
N THR A 23 1.17 -2.57 19.84
CA THR A 23 0.37 -3.15 18.76
C THR A 23 1.12 -3.09 17.42
N VAL A 24 0.65 -3.84 16.43
CA VAL A 24 1.18 -3.74 15.06
C VAL A 24 1.00 -2.32 14.52
N LYS A 25 -0.14 -1.69 14.80
CA LYS A 25 -0.41 -0.29 14.44
C LYS A 25 0.62 0.66 15.04
N ASP A 26 0.88 0.55 16.34
CA ASP A 26 1.88 1.41 17.02
C ASP A 26 3.26 1.22 16.42
N THR A 27 3.65 -0.03 16.19
CA THR A 27 4.94 -0.37 15.60
C THR A 27 5.07 0.17 14.19
N LEU A 28 4.02 0.04 13.38
CA LEU A 28 4.01 0.56 12.02
C LEU A 28 4.09 2.09 12.00
N GLN A 29 3.33 2.76 12.87
CA GLN A 29 3.38 4.23 12.96
C GLN A 29 4.75 4.74 13.39
N GLU A 30 5.41 4.05 14.30
CA GLU A 30 6.78 4.40 14.70
C GLU A 30 7.78 4.14 13.56
N ALA A 31 7.61 3.05 12.80
CA ALA A 31 8.40 2.78 11.61
C ALA A 31 8.24 3.90 10.55
N VAL A 32 7.01 4.31 10.28
CA VAL A 32 6.71 5.42 9.35
C VAL A 32 7.37 6.71 9.82
N LYS A 33 7.22 7.04 11.10
CA LYS A 33 7.80 8.24 11.71
C LYS A 33 9.33 8.26 11.63
N SER A 34 9.97 7.11 11.78
CA SER A 34 11.43 6.98 11.68
C SER A 34 11.95 6.94 10.25
N GLY A 35 11.08 6.93 9.24
CA GLY A 35 11.46 6.84 7.83
C GLY A 35 11.91 5.45 7.40
N ALA A 36 11.48 4.40 8.09
CA ALA A 36 11.81 3.02 7.73
C ALA A 36 11.28 2.67 6.33
N ASN A 37 12.06 1.91 5.58
CA ASN A 37 11.63 1.37 4.29
C ASN A 37 10.68 0.20 4.51
N LEU A 38 9.40 0.41 4.21
CA LEU A 38 8.33 -0.59 4.39
C LEU A 38 8.02 -1.38 3.11
N TYR A 39 8.86 -1.28 2.10
CA TYR A 39 8.69 -2.04 0.87
C TYR A 39 8.57 -3.54 1.16
N GLY A 40 7.53 -4.17 0.62
CA GLY A 40 7.28 -5.59 0.82
C GLY A 40 6.87 -5.98 2.24
N ALA A 41 6.49 -5.03 3.09
CA ALA A 41 6.06 -5.34 4.47
C ALA A 41 4.88 -6.32 4.48
N ASN A 42 4.94 -7.30 5.34
CA ASN A 42 3.84 -8.24 5.57
C ASN A 42 2.93 -7.71 6.68
N LEU A 43 1.81 -7.11 6.27
CA LEU A 43 0.79 -6.55 7.15
C LEU A 43 -0.54 -7.32 7.02
N TYR A 44 -0.45 -8.59 6.63
CA TYR A 44 -1.61 -9.46 6.46
C TYR A 44 -2.47 -9.48 7.74
N GLY A 45 -3.76 -9.18 7.59
CA GLY A 45 -4.73 -9.22 8.67
C GLY A 45 -4.52 -8.19 9.79
N ALA A 46 -3.58 -7.25 9.64
CA ALA A 46 -3.27 -6.27 10.69
C ALA A 46 -4.43 -5.30 10.94
N ASN A 47 -4.67 -4.99 12.20
CA ASN A 47 -5.61 -3.94 12.57
C ASN A 47 -4.90 -2.58 12.55
N LEU A 48 -5.12 -1.84 11.47
CA LEU A 48 -4.55 -0.51 11.22
C LEU A 48 -5.63 0.58 11.23
N TYR A 49 -6.75 0.32 11.92
CA TYR A 49 -7.84 1.29 12.05
C TYR A 49 -7.32 2.64 12.55
N GLY A 50 -7.62 3.70 11.77
CA GLY A 50 -7.22 5.06 12.10
C GLY A 50 -5.70 5.31 12.14
N ALA A 51 -4.89 4.42 11.57
CA ALA A 51 -3.44 4.55 11.62
C ALA A 51 -2.94 5.80 10.89
N ASN A 52 -1.95 6.46 11.45
CA ASN A 52 -1.23 7.52 10.75
C ASN A 52 -0.15 6.92 9.86
N LEU A 53 -0.42 6.90 8.56
CA LEU A 53 0.47 6.35 7.53
C LEU A 53 0.98 7.44 6.58
N ARG A 54 0.99 8.69 7.04
CA ARG A 54 1.46 9.84 6.24
C ARG A 54 2.89 9.63 5.78
N GLY A 55 3.09 9.70 4.45
CA GLY A 55 4.39 9.52 3.84
C GLY A 55 4.92 8.07 3.82
N ALA A 56 4.13 7.09 4.27
CA ALA A 56 4.54 5.69 4.23
C ALA A 56 4.66 5.20 2.79
N ASP A 57 5.77 4.55 2.47
CA ASP A 57 5.93 3.79 1.23
C ASP A 57 5.59 2.31 1.51
N LEU A 58 4.39 1.91 1.12
CA LEU A 58 3.87 0.55 1.26
C LEU A 58 3.95 -0.23 -0.07
N GLY A 59 4.80 0.20 -0.98
CA GLY A 59 5.03 -0.49 -2.24
C GLY A 59 5.33 -1.98 -2.02
N GLY A 60 4.62 -2.85 -2.75
CA GLY A 60 4.79 -4.29 -2.62
C GLY A 60 4.35 -4.91 -1.30
N ALA A 61 3.84 -4.14 -0.34
CA ALA A 61 3.38 -4.66 0.95
C ALA A 61 2.14 -5.56 0.79
N ASN A 62 2.05 -6.58 1.62
CA ASN A 62 0.87 -7.43 1.73
C ASN A 62 -0.11 -6.85 2.75
N LEU A 63 -1.15 -6.18 2.27
CA LEU A 63 -2.22 -5.59 3.08
C LEU A 63 -3.51 -6.42 3.06
N ARG A 64 -3.47 -7.65 2.57
CA ARG A 64 -4.65 -8.51 2.50
C ARG A 64 -5.24 -8.74 3.89
N GLY A 65 -6.55 -8.53 4.01
CA GLY A 65 -7.27 -8.71 5.27
C GLY A 65 -6.96 -7.65 6.33
N ALA A 66 -6.10 -6.68 6.07
CA ALA A 66 -5.84 -5.59 7.00
C ALA A 66 -7.04 -4.65 7.10
N ASN A 67 -7.28 -4.14 8.31
CA ASN A 67 -8.28 -3.11 8.54
C ASN A 67 -7.60 -1.73 8.49
N LEU A 68 -7.82 -0.99 7.39
CA LEU A 68 -7.28 0.37 7.21
C LEU A 68 -8.38 1.44 7.23
N CYS A 69 -9.57 1.13 7.74
CA CYS A 69 -10.63 2.12 7.88
C CYS A 69 -10.14 3.32 8.70
N GLY A 70 -10.33 4.53 8.18
CA GLY A 70 -9.89 5.77 8.82
C GLY A 70 -8.38 6.04 8.78
N ALA A 71 -7.59 5.18 8.14
CA ALA A 71 -6.16 5.42 8.02
C ALA A 71 -5.88 6.68 7.21
N ASP A 72 -4.91 7.46 7.68
CA ASP A 72 -4.50 8.75 7.09
C ASP A 72 -3.26 8.54 6.24
N LEU A 73 -3.40 8.75 4.93
CA LEU A 73 -2.32 8.60 3.94
C LEU A 73 -1.59 9.92 3.64
N GLY A 74 -1.94 11.00 4.33
CA GLY A 74 -1.36 12.32 4.18
C GLY A 74 -2.26 13.33 3.47
N GLU A 75 -1.82 14.59 3.42
CA GLU A 75 -2.63 15.68 2.88
C GLU A 75 -2.93 15.51 1.39
N GLU A 76 -1.98 15.00 0.64
CA GLU A 76 -2.13 14.76 -0.80
C GLU A 76 -3.09 13.61 -1.11
N TRP A 77 -2.95 12.50 -0.39
CA TRP A 77 -3.70 11.28 -0.66
C TRP A 77 -5.01 11.17 0.10
N GLY A 78 -5.11 11.83 1.27
CA GLY A 78 -6.32 11.82 2.10
C GLY A 78 -6.46 10.60 2.99
N LYS A 79 -7.70 10.27 3.32
CA LYS A 79 -8.05 9.20 4.28
C LYS A 79 -8.87 8.12 3.62
N LEU A 80 -8.67 6.90 4.08
CA LEU A 80 -9.50 5.75 3.75
C LEU A 80 -10.74 5.74 4.67
N GLU A 81 -11.93 5.62 4.09
CA GLU A 81 -13.19 5.60 4.85
C GLU A 81 -13.63 4.19 5.20
N LYS A 82 -13.33 3.21 4.34
CA LYS A 82 -13.79 1.81 4.46
C LYS A 82 -12.66 0.83 4.16
N ASN A 83 -12.76 -0.39 4.68
CA ASN A 83 -11.84 -1.47 4.33
C ASN A 83 -11.90 -1.88 2.86
N THR A 84 -13.05 -1.67 2.22
CA THR A 84 -13.25 -1.94 0.79
C THR A 84 -12.59 -0.91 -0.13
N ASP A 85 -12.01 0.13 0.45
CA ASP A 85 -11.34 1.20 -0.29
C ASP A 85 -9.90 0.85 -0.69
N ILE A 86 -9.49 -0.39 -0.47
CA ILE A 86 -8.21 -0.90 -0.92
C ILE A 86 -8.43 -2.08 -1.87
N PHE A 87 -7.74 -2.03 -3.00
CA PHE A 87 -7.68 -3.13 -3.94
C PHE A 87 -6.22 -3.51 -4.19
N ILE A 88 -5.92 -4.78 -4.04
CA ILE A 88 -4.55 -5.30 -4.22
C ILE A 88 -4.56 -6.28 -5.38
N ALA A 89 -3.71 -6.01 -6.37
CA ALA A 89 -3.51 -6.88 -7.51
C ALA A 89 -2.10 -7.46 -7.52
N GLY A 90 -1.98 -8.68 -7.93
CA GLY A 90 -0.69 -9.33 -8.10
C GLY A 90 -0.59 -10.72 -7.50
N PRO A 91 0.61 -11.31 -7.59
CA PRO A 91 1.81 -10.74 -8.21
C PRO A 91 1.68 -10.56 -9.71
N LEU A 92 2.15 -9.44 -10.25
CA LEU A 92 2.11 -9.15 -11.68
C LEU A 92 3.24 -8.18 -12.10
N GLY A 93 3.38 -8.00 -13.40
CA GLY A 93 4.41 -7.13 -13.97
C GLY A 93 5.77 -7.81 -14.07
N SER A 94 6.76 -7.07 -14.55
CA SER A 94 8.12 -7.57 -14.77
C SER A 94 8.84 -8.00 -13.48
N ARG A 95 8.46 -7.42 -12.35
CA ARG A 95 9.04 -7.71 -11.02
C ARG A 95 8.22 -8.70 -10.20
N ASN A 96 7.10 -9.17 -10.75
CA ASN A 96 6.19 -10.11 -10.08
C ASN A 96 5.76 -9.62 -8.69
N GLY A 97 5.49 -8.33 -8.55
CA GLY A 97 5.14 -7.67 -7.29
C GLY A 97 3.66 -7.38 -7.14
N TYR A 98 3.30 -6.80 -6.00
CA TYR A 98 1.93 -6.37 -5.72
C TYR A 98 1.74 -4.91 -6.08
N THR A 99 0.56 -4.59 -6.62
CA THR A 99 0.11 -3.23 -6.87
C THR A 99 -1.08 -2.95 -5.96
N THR A 100 -1.01 -1.89 -5.19
CA THR A 100 -2.07 -1.50 -4.25
C THR A 100 -2.74 -0.22 -4.72
N PHE A 101 -4.05 -0.25 -4.80
CA PHE A 101 -4.90 0.88 -5.14
C PHE A 101 -5.66 1.33 -3.89
N PHE A 102 -5.58 2.61 -3.58
CA PHE A 102 -6.25 3.24 -2.44
C PHE A 102 -7.32 4.19 -2.94
N HIS A 103 -8.55 3.96 -2.57
CA HIS A 103 -9.66 4.88 -2.82
C HIS A 103 -9.89 5.74 -1.57
N THR A 104 -9.58 7.01 -1.67
CA THR A 104 -9.67 7.96 -0.56
C THR A 104 -10.71 9.05 -0.83
N ASP A 105 -10.91 9.93 0.13
CA ASP A 105 -11.73 11.13 -0.04
C ASP A 105 -11.18 12.11 -1.10
N LYS A 106 -9.96 11.90 -1.57
CA LYS A 106 -9.30 12.74 -2.59
C LYS A 106 -9.11 12.07 -3.94
N GLY A 107 -9.49 10.81 -4.09
CA GLY A 107 -9.38 10.09 -5.34
C GLY A 107 -8.75 8.71 -5.21
N ILE A 108 -8.30 8.19 -6.33
CA ILE A 108 -7.66 6.87 -6.39
C ILE A 108 -6.16 7.05 -6.55
N PHE A 109 -5.40 6.45 -5.63
CA PHE A 109 -3.94 6.50 -5.59
C PHE A 109 -3.36 5.10 -5.73
N VAL A 110 -2.14 5.00 -6.26
CA VAL A 110 -1.51 3.72 -6.61
C VAL A 110 -0.10 3.67 -6.06
N GLN A 111 0.23 2.53 -5.44
CA GLN A 111 1.61 2.14 -5.12
C GLN A 111 1.94 0.85 -5.87
N CYS A 112 2.97 0.90 -6.71
CA CYS A 112 3.41 -0.24 -7.51
C CYS A 112 4.93 -0.21 -7.63
N GLY A 113 5.62 -1.08 -6.92
CA GLY A 113 7.08 -1.03 -6.86
C GLY A 113 7.57 0.34 -6.38
N CYS A 114 8.37 1.02 -7.19
CA CYS A 114 8.86 2.38 -6.92
C CYS A 114 7.86 3.48 -7.31
N PHE A 115 6.78 3.13 -8.02
CA PHE A 115 5.77 4.11 -8.43
C PHE A 115 4.85 4.46 -7.27
N ARG A 116 4.56 5.73 -7.13
CA ARG A 116 3.60 6.29 -6.19
C ARG A 116 2.94 7.51 -6.80
N GLY A 117 1.62 7.50 -6.94
CA GLY A 117 0.89 8.63 -7.53
C GLY A 117 -0.59 8.35 -7.72
N THR A 118 -1.25 9.21 -8.48
CA THR A 118 -2.67 9.04 -8.83
C THR A 118 -2.86 7.91 -9.84
N LEU A 119 -4.12 7.45 -9.97
CA LEU A 119 -4.45 6.45 -11.00
C LEU A 119 -4.13 6.93 -12.42
N ASP A 120 -4.40 8.19 -12.72
CA ASP A 120 -4.12 8.75 -14.05
C ASP A 120 -2.61 8.82 -14.35
N GLU A 121 -1.82 9.22 -13.35
CA GLU A 121 -0.35 9.21 -13.44
C GLU A 121 0.19 7.78 -13.61
N PHE A 122 -0.41 6.82 -12.91
CA PHE A 122 -0.06 5.41 -13.06
C PHE A 122 -0.31 4.90 -14.48
N VAL A 123 -1.49 5.17 -15.03
CA VAL A 123 -1.85 4.80 -16.41
C VAL A 123 -0.87 5.40 -17.40
N ALA A 124 -0.55 6.69 -17.26
CA ALA A 124 0.43 7.36 -18.13
C ALA A 124 1.83 6.73 -18.02
N LYS A 125 2.26 6.41 -16.80
CA LYS A 125 3.56 5.78 -16.55
C LYS A 125 3.65 4.37 -17.11
N VAL A 126 2.58 3.58 -17.03
CA VAL A 126 2.51 2.25 -17.62
C VAL A 126 2.67 2.31 -19.14
N LYS A 127 1.98 3.23 -19.80
CA LYS A 127 2.07 3.43 -21.25
C LYS A 127 3.47 3.86 -21.67
N GLU A 128 4.09 4.77 -20.91
CA GLU A 128 5.46 5.24 -21.17
C GLU A 128 6.48 4.11 -21.04
N THR A 129 6.37 3.30 -19.97
CA THR A 129 7.38 2.28 -19.60
C THR A 129 7.24 1.00 -20.42
N HIS A 130 6.02 0.56 -20.67
CA HIS A 130 5.73 -0.77 -21.24
C HIS A 130 5.15 -0.73 -22.66
N ASN A 131 4.84 0.46 -23.18
CA ASN A 131 4.17 0.63 -24.47
C ASN A 131 2.87 -0.20 -24.56
N ASP A 132 2.85 -1.27 -25.34
CA ASP A 132 1.69 -2.16 -25.52
C ASP A 132 2.02 -3.63 -25.26
N ASN A 133 3.09 -3.90 -24.50
CA ASN A 133 3.44 -5.27 -24.14
C ASN A 133 2.43 -5.90 -23.16
N GLU A 134 2.65 -7.17 -22.81
CA GLU A 134 1.78 -7.93 -21.90
C GLU A 134 1.62 -7.22 -20.54
N HIS A 135 2.71 -6.66 -20.00
CA HIS A 135 2.66 -5.95 -18.72
C HIS A 135 1.78 -4.71 -18.80
N ALA A 136 1.86 -3.95 -19.89
CA ALA A 136 0.99 -2.80 -20.10
C ALA A 136 -0.48 -3.23 -20.14
N ARG A 137 -0.81 -4.26 -20.92
CA ARG A 137 -2.18 -4.75 -21.01
C ARG A 137 -2.74 -5.19 -19.66
N ASN A 138 -1.95 -5.90 -18.87
CA ASN A 138 -2.35 -6.34 -17.52
C ASN A 138 -2.59 -5.17 -16.57
N TYR A 139 -1.65 -4.24 -16.49
CA TYR A 139 -1.80 -3.07 -15.61
C TYR A 139 -2.97 -2.18 -16.03
N LEU A 140 -3.14 -1.93 -17.33
CA LEU A 140 -4.22 -1.07 -17.83
C LEU A 140 -5.60 -1.71 -17.62
N ALA A 141 -5.72 -3.02 -17.79
CA ALA A 141 -6.97 -3.74 -17.51
C ALA A 141 -7.36 -3.63 -16.03
N ILE A 142 -6.40 -3.79 -15.14
CA ILE A 142 -6.63 -3.65 -13.69
C ILE A 142 -6.96 -2.20 -13.33
N ALA A 143 -6.25 -1.23 -13.89
CA ALA A 143 -6.53 0.19 -13.66
C ALA A 143 -7.96 0.56 -14.09
N GLU A 144 -8.42 0.06 -15.23
CA GLU A 144 -9.79 0.29 -15.70
C GLU A 144 -10.81 -0.39 -14.77
N PHE A 145 -10.56 -1.62 -14.33
CA PHE A 145 -11.40 -2.29 -13.34
C PHE A 145 -11.52 -1.47 -12.05
N VAL A 146 -10.42 -0.99 -11.52
CA VAL A 146 -10.39 -0.19 -10.28
C VAL A 146 -11.15 1.12 -10.46
N LYS A 147 -10.97 1.77 -11.60
CA LYS A 147 -11.69 3.01 -11.94
C LYS A 147 -13.21 2.79 -11.92
N GLN A 148 -13.69 1.71 -12.53
CA GLN A 148 -15.12 1.37 -12.55
C GLN A 148 -15.62 0.98 -11.17
N LYS A 149 -14.83 0.24 -10.39
CA LYS A 149 -15.19 -0.20 -9.04
C LYS A 149 -15.48 0.96 -8.10
N TYR A 150 -14.74 2.06 -8.23
CA TYR A 150 -14.80 3.20 -7.31
C TYR A 150 -15.45 4.46 -7.93
N GLN A 151 -16.13 4.30 -9.03
CA GLN A 151 -16.95 5.38 -9.61
C GLN A 151 -18.32 5.47 -8.97
#